data_08647a4c71019106b44877f8855e79c6
#
_entry.id   08647a4c71019106b44877f8855e79c6
#
_cell.length_a   1.000
_cell.length_b   1.000
_cell.length_c   1.000
_cell.angle_alpha   90.00
_cell.angle_beta   90.00
_cell.angle_gamma   90.00
#
_symmetry.space_group_name_H-M   'P 1'
#
loop_
_entity.id
_entity.type
_entity.pdbx_description
1 polymer ?
#
loop_
_entity_poly.entity_id
_entity_poly.type
_entity_poly.pdbx_seq_one_letter_code
_entity_poly.pdbx_strand_id
1 'polypeptide(L)'
;MVINFSLNDETQKEIIKHLEETSNLLNIVGTELSETQKESKIYAMPDLGIAQNGTRMLGGFYTGAFYSWNSDIPFVPVDTTVNVCGTTVYKLSQNITTDEFKKRLDSVMKNRETYLKYAYTHLPAEILDSIDLEKEDKFYWNYNVGNHFAILGEQPEENAKLPKGQYMIVHASAIELKKDNLKYGLYPVENNWYYDDIKTVYNKEKNRYLRYIYGEKAIQFMKLANSLQKINKERNRYFCKAVLGDLAEKEIINLSHYGTPTN
;
A
#
# COMPACT_ATOMS: atom_id res chain seq x y z
N MET A 1 3.75 -22.44 -3.52
CA MET A 1 2.39 -23.01 -3.73
C MET A 1 1.38 -21.89 -3.86
N VAL A 2 0.48 -21.94 -4.88
CA VAL A 2 -0.64 -20.97 -5.02
C VAL A 2 -1.92 -21.60 -4.47
N ILE A 3 -2.64 -20.84 -3.62
CA ILE A 3 -3.94 -21.18 -3.05
C ILE A 3 -4.97 -20.29 -3.72
N ASN A 4 -5.87 -20.87 -4.49
CA ASN A 4 -6.75 -20.12 -5.40
C ASN A 4 -8.15 -19.92 -4.80
N PHE A 5 -8.52 -18.66 -4.54
CA PHE A 5 -9.85 -18.20 -4.17
C PHE A 5 -10.43 -17.22 -5.21
N SER A 6 -9.79 -17.11 -6.39
CA SER A 6 -10.23 -16.21 -7.46
C SER A 6 -11.54 -16.70 -8.11
N LEU A 7 -12.16 -15.84 -8.92
CA LEU A 7 -13.37 -16.16 -9.67
C LEU A 7 -13.10 -17.06 -10.89
N ASN A 8 -11.83 -17.33 -11.19
CA ASN A 8 -11.37 -18.19 -12.28
C ASN A 8 -11.82 -17.74 -13.68
N ASP A 9 -11.95 -16.44 -13.91
CA ASP A 9 -12.09 -15.93 -15.28
C ASP A 9 -10.78 -16.15 -16.10
N GLU A 10 -10.84 -15.93 -17.39
CA GLU A 10 -9.71 -16.23 -18.28
C GLU A 10 -8.45 -15.43 -17.93
N THR A 11 -8.59 -14.16 -17.55
CA THR A 11 -7.47 -13.32 -17.12
C THR A 11 -6.85 -13.85 -15.82
N GLN A 12 -7.69 -14.21 -14.85
CA GLN A 12 -7.23 -14.75 -13.57
C GLN A 12 -6.51 -16.09 -13.73
N LYS A 13 -6.96 -16.98 -14.63
CA LYS A 13 -6.27 -18.23 -14.94
C LYS A 13 -4.85 -18.00 -15.45
N GLU A 14 -4.66 -17.02 -16.33
CA GLU A 14 -3.31 -16.67 -16.83
C GLU A 14 -2.45 -16.06 -15.70
N ILE A 15 -3.02 -15.19 -14.88
CA ILE A 15 -2.31 -14.62 -13.72
C ILE A 15 -1.87 -15.73 -12.76
N ILE A 16 -2.70 -16.74 -12.49
CA ILE A 16 -2.37 -17.85 -11.59
C ILE A 16 -1.12 -18.60 -12.06
N LYS A 17 -0.98 -18.85 -13.37
CA LYS A 17 0.26 -19.46 -13.90
C LYS A 17 1.50 -18.62 -13.59
N HIS A 18 1.39 -17.30 -13.70
CA HIS A 18 2.48 -16.38 -13.32
C HIS A 18 2.74 -16.39 -11.82
N LEU A 19 1.70 -16.48 -10.98
CA LEU A 19 1.86 -16.61 -9.52
C LEU A 19 2.59 -17.89 -9.12
N GLU A 20 2.35 -19.01 -9.81
CA GLU A 20 3.08 -20.26 -9.60
C GLU A 20 4.56 -20.09 -9.86
N GLU A 21 4.93 -19.41 -10.95
CA GLU A 21 6.32 -19.10 -11.26
C GLU A 21 6.94 -18.13 -10.25
N THR A 22 6.20 -17.12 -9.80
CA THR A 22 6.63 -16.22 -8.73
C THR A 22 6.87 -16.98 -7.43
N SER A 23 5.98 -17.92 -7.07
CA SER A 23 6.17 -18.80 -5.92
C SER A 23 7.47 -19.62 -6.01
N ASN A 24 7.78 -20.18 -7.20
CA ASN A 24 9.00 -20.91 -7.42
C ASN A 24 10.24 -20.03 -7.25
N LEU A 25 10.24 -18.80 -7.76
CA LEU A 25 11.34 -17.85 -7.60
C LEU A 25 11.52 -17.44 -6.14
N LEU A 26 10.43 -17.21 -5.40
CA LEU A 26 10.49 -16.95 -3.96
C LEU A 26 11.07 -18.14 -3.18
N ASN A 27 10.74 -19.38 -3.56
CA ASN A 27 11.30 -20.58 -2.96
C ASN A 27 12.80 -20.70 -3.22
N ILE A 28 13.26 -20.41 -4.46
CA ILE A 28 14.67 -20.41 -4.80
C ILE A 28 15.44 -19.44 -3.90
N VAL A 29 15.01 -18.17 -3.85
CA VAL A 29 15.67 -17.15 -3.02
C VAL A 29 15.59 -17.51 -1.54
N GLY A 30 14.44 -17.95 -1.04
CA GLY A 30 14.28 -18.36 0.35
C GLY A 30 15.20 -19.51 0.73
N THR A 31 15.41 -20.48 -0.17
CA THR A 31 16.31 -21.63 0.04
C THR A 31 17.77 -21.21 -0.05
N GLU A 32 18.16 -20.36 -1.01
CA GLU A 32 19.53 -19.82 -1.11
C GLU A 32 19.94 -19.01 0.13
N LEU A 33 18.98 -18.36 0.78
CA LEU A 33 19.19 -17.56 2.00
C LEU A 33 18.93 -18.34 3.29
N SER A 34 18.95 -19.68 3.23
CA SER A 34 18.63 -20.55 4.37
C SER A 34 19.44 -21.84 4.32
N GLU A 35 19.56 -22.51 5.48
CA GLU A 35 20.17 -23.83 5.58
C GLU A 35 19.23 -24.97 5.10
N THR A 36 17.95 -24.71 5.02
CA THR A 36 16.92 -25.68 4.64
C THR A 36 16.05 -25.16 3.52
N GLN A 37 15.45 -26.08 2.76
CA GLN A 37 14.47 -25.73 1.74
C GLN A 37 13.33 -24.94 2.33
N LYS A 38 12.94 -23.85 1.67
CA LYS A 38 11.84 -22.98 2.07
C LYS A 38 10.70 -23.01 1.05
N GLU A 39 9.50 -22.83 1.53
CA GLU A 39 8.30 -22.78 0.70
C GLU A 39 7.57 -21.44 0.90
N SER A 40 7.15 -20.86 -0.22
CA SER A 40 6.25 -19.71 -0.24
C SER A 40 4.80 -20.13 -0.45
N LYS A 41 3.88 -19.27 -0.01
CA LYS A 41 2.44 -19.40 -0.26
C LYS A 41 1.93 -18.11 -0.87
N ILE A 42 1.14 -18.23 -1.94
CA ILE A 42 0.48 -17.09 -2.55
C ILE A 42 -1.02 -17.39 -2.57
N TYR A 43 -1.80 -16.47 -2.01
CA TYR A 43 -3.26 -16.58 -1.97
C TYR A 43 -3.82 -15.66 -3.04
N ALA A 44 -4.42 -16.25 -4.07
CA ALA A 44 -5.12 -15.53 -5.14
C ALA A 44 -6.56 -15.25 -4.67
N MET A 45 -6.89 -13.97 -4.47
CA MET A 45 -8.17 -13.52 -3.91
C MET A 45 -9.22 -13.29 -5.03
N PRO A 46 -10.51 -13.12 -4.73
CA PRO A 46 -11.56 -12.90 -5.73
C PRO A 46 -11.33 -11.70 -6.64
N ASP A 47 -10.65 -10.66 -6.15
CA ASP A 47 -10.29 -9.44 -6.88
C ASP A 47 -8.93 -9.54 -7.59
N LEU A 48 -8.40 -10.76 -7.80
CA LEU A 48 -7.15 -10.97 -8.53
C LEU A 48 -7.21 -10.31 -9.90
N GLY A 49 -6.24 -9.42 -10.18
CA GLY A 49 -6.21 -8.65 -11.40
C GLY A 49 -4.83 -8.13 -11.78
N ILE A 50 -4.73 -7.61 -12.99
CA ILE A 50 -3.50 -7.05 -13.53
C ILE A 50 -3.14 -5.78 -12.76
N ALA A 51 -1.89 -5.70 -12.30
CA ALA A 51 -1.38 -4.48 -11.70
C ALA A 51 -1.16 -3.42 -12.80
N GLN A 52 -1.63 -2.20 -12.58
CA GLN A 52 -1.39 -1.09 -13.51
C GLN A 52 0.10 -0.68 -13.57
N ASN A 53 0.87 -1.03 -12.55
CA ASN A 53 2.31 -0.78 -12.51
C ASN A 53 3.06 -1.90 -13.24
N GLY A 54 3.73 -1.55 -14.36
CA GLY A 54 4.48 -2.49 -15.19
C GLY A 54 5.59 -3.23 -14.41
N THR A 55 6.28 -2.56 -13.48
CA THR A 55 7.31 -3.16 -12.63
C THR A 55 6.73 -4.30 -11.79
N ARG A 56 5.57 -4.09 -11.15
CA ARG A 56 4.87 -5.13 -10.39
C ARG A 56 4.47 -6.31 -11.25
N MET A 57 3.91 -6.03 -12.41
CA MET A 57 3.46 -7.07 -13.35
C MET A 57 4.64 -7.93 -13.83
N LEU A 58 5.74 -7.30 -14.22
CA LEU A 58 6.96 -8.00 -14.65
C LEU A 58 7.58 -8.82 -13.52
N GLY A 59 7.59 -8.31 -12.31
CA GLY A 59 8.04 -9.02 -11.10
C GLY A 59 7.08 -10.10 -10.59
N GLY A 60 5.89 -10.24 -11.16
CA GLY A 60 4.89 -11.24 -10.76
C GLY A 60 4.06 -10.85 -9.53
N PHE A 61 3.94 -9.55 -9.22
CA PHE A 61 3.19 -9.03 -8.07
C PHE A 61 1.87 -8.40 -8.50
N TYR A 62 0.84 -9.22 -8.59
CA TYR A 62 -0.49 -8.85 -9.05
C TYR A 62 -1.36 -8.23 -7.94
N THR A 63 -2.37 -7.46 -8.32
CA THR A 63 -3.40 -6.96 -7.41
C THR A 63 -4.31 -8.11 -6.98
N GLY A 64 -4.85 -8.08 -5.76
CA GLY A 64 -5.72 -9.14 -5.25
C GLY A 64 -4.97 -10.46 -4.94
N ALA A 65 -3.69 -10.39 -4.61
CA ALA A 65 -2.92 -11.54 -4.14
C ALA A 65 -2.17 -11.21 -2.84
N PHE A 66 -2.15 -12.17 -1.93
CA PHE A 66 -1.34 -12.12 -0.71
C PHE A 66 -0.16 -13.07 -0.85
N TYR A 67 1.04 -12.56 -0.61
CA TYR A 67 2.30 -13.29 -0.75
C TYR A 67 2.91 -13.55 0.62
N SER A 68 3.30 -14.79 0.88
CA SER A 68 3.98 -15.21 2.09
C SER A 68 5.20 -16.04 1.74
N TRP A 69 6.34 -15.69 2.28
CA TRP A 69 7.61 -16.40 2.13
C TRP A 69 8.40 -16.33 3.44
N ASN A 70 9.40 -17.17 3.58
CA ASN A 70 10.33 -17.14 4.69
C ASN A 70 11.75 -17.49 4.25
N SER A 71 12.72 -17.13 5.07
CA SER A 71 14.14 -17.44 4.93
C SER A 71 14.85 -17.23 6.27
N ASP A 72 16.03 -17.81 6.44
CA ASP A 72 16.82 -17.60 7.66
C ASP A 72 17.48 -16.22 7.65
N ILE A 73 17.86 -15.72 6.46
CA ILE A 73 18.25 -14.34 6.24
C ILE A 73 17.07 -13.61 5.59
N PRO A 74 16.52 -12.55 6.19
CA PRO A 74 15.35 -11.85 5.65
C PRO A 74 15.61 -11.26 4.27
N PHE A 75 14.63 -11.33 3.38
CA PHE A 75 14.68 -10.67 2.07
C PHE A 75 13.35 -10.03 1.69
N VAL A 76 13.40 -9.04 0.80
CA VAL A 76 12.24 -8.33 0.27
C VAL A 76 12.32 -8.26 -1.25
N PRO A 77 11.32 -8.79 -1.97
CA PRO A 77 11.18 -8.55 -3.41
C PRO A 77 10.89 -7.08 -3.68
N VAL A 78 11.76 -6.41 -4.44
CA VAL A 78 11.66 -4.95 -4.64
C VAL A 78 10.62 -4.56 -5.68
N ASP A 79 10.25 -5.45 -6.59
CA ASP A 79 9.23 -5.21 -7.62
C ASP A 79 7.80 -5.19 -7.08
N THR A 80 7.62 -5.48 -5.80
CA THR A 80 6.37 -5.23 -5.08
C THR A 80 5.97 -3.76 -5.11
N THR A 81 6.92 -2.83 -5.27
CA THR A 81 6.72 -1.37 -5.30
C THR A 81 5.77 -0.91 -4.20
N VAL A 82 6.13 -1.21 -2.95
CA VAL A 82 5.30 -0.95 -1.75
C VAL A 82 4.94 0.54 -1.66
N ASN A 83 3.66 0.86 -1.65
CA ASN A 83 3.16 2.23 -1.52
C ASN A 83 2.26 2.45 -0.30
N VAL A 84 2.14 1.46 0.55
CA VAL A 84 1.44 1.47 1.84
C VAL A 84 -0.01 1.98 1.79
N CYS A 85 -0.74 1.66 0.73
CA CYS A 85 -2.15 1.97 0.62
C CYS A 85 -2.95 1.44 1.82
N GLY A 86 -3.95 2.21 2.24
CA GLY A 86 -4.83 1.84 3.32
C GLY A 86 -6.20 2.49 3.18
N THR A 87 -7.18 1.89 3.83
CA THR A 87 -8.56 2.36 3.86
C THR A 87 -8.98 2.68 5.28
N THR A 88 -9.61 3.83 5.46
CA THR A 88 -10.19 4.27 6.72
C THR A 88 -11.67 4.58 6.52
N VAL A 89 -12.50 4.11 7.46
CA VAL A 89 -13.95 4.30 7.45
C VAL A 89 -14.36 4.97 8.76
N TYR A 90 -15.01 6.10 8.65
CA TYR A 90 -15.60 6.84 9.78
C TYR A 90 -17.12 6.88 9.67
N LYS A 91 -17.80 6.54 10.75
CA LYS A 91 -19.24 6.76 10.88
C LYS A 91 -19.53 8.23 11.18
N LEU A 92 -20.55 8.79 10.54
CA LEU A 92 -21.05 10.12 10.83
C LEU A 92 -22.07 10.07 11.98
N SER A 93 -22.06 11.07 12.85
CA SER A 93 -23.04 11.25 13.95
C SER A 93 -24.43 11.59 13.45
N GLN A 94 -24.52 12.21 12.28
CA GLN A 94 -25.77 12.53 11.59
C GLN A 94 -25.59 12.53 10.08
N ASN A 95 -26.67 12.32 9.35
CA ASN A 95 -26.65 12.33 7.90
C ASN A 95 -26.51 13.77 7.38
N ILE A 96 -25.75 13.91 6.30
CA ILE A 96 -25.56 15.16 5.55
C ILE A 96 -25.84 14.94 4.07
N THR A 97 -26.05 16.02 3.33
CA THR A 97 -26.19 15.94 1.88
C THR A 97 -24.85 15.73 1.20
N THR A 98 -24.87 15.19 -0.01
CA THR A 98 -23.66 15.05 -0.86
C THR A 98 -23.02 16.42 -1.12
N ASP A 99 -23.82 17.47 -1.30
CA ASP A 99 -23.31 18.83 -1.52
C ASP A 99 -22.60 19.39 -0.29
N GLU A 100 -23.12 19.13 0.90
CA GLU A 100 -22.44 19.51 2.14
C GLU A 100 -21.12 18.74 2.30
N PHE A 101 -21.14 17.43 2.09
CA PHE A 101 -19.93 16.62 2.14
C PHE A 101 -18.87 17.14 1.17
N LYS A 102 -19.27 17.42 -0.09
CA LYS A 102 -18.38 17.97 -1.11
C LYS A 102 -17.78 19.31 -0.69
N LYS A 103 -18.57 20.23 -0.14
CA LYS A 103 -18.06 21.52 0.36
C LYS A 103 -17.02 21.35 1.46
N ARG A 104 -17.25 20.47 2.43
CA ARG A 104 -16.32 20.15 3.51
C ARG A 104 -15.03 19.53 2.95
N LEU A 105 -15.15 18.56 2.05
CA LEU A 105 -14.04 17.89 1.38
C LEU A 105 -13.18 18.90 0.59
N ASP A 106 -13.81 19.72 -0.26
CA ASP A 106 -13.12 20.74 -1.08
C ASP A 106 -12.40 21.77 -0.21
N SER A 107 -12.98 22.15 0.92
CA SER A 107 -12.35 23.07 1.87
C SER A 107 -11.05 22.51 2.43
N VAL A 108 -11.04 21.24 2.86
CA VAL A 108 -9.86 20.58 3.43
C VAL A 108 -8.83 20.26 2.34
N MET A 109 -9.28 19.75 1.18
CA MET A 109 -8.40 19.40 0.06
C MET A 109 -7.59 20.57 -0.48
N LYS A 110 -8.16 21.78 -0.45
CA LYS A 110 -7.49 23.01 -0.88
C LYS A 110 -6.66 23.69 0.20
N ASN A 111 -6.77 23.23 1.45
CA ASN A 111 -6.07 23.85 2.57
C ASN A 111 -4.68 23.26 2.76
N ARG A 112 -3.71 23.87 2.09
CA ARG A 112 -2.30 23.54 2.18
C ARG A 112 -1.75 23.61 3.60
N GLU A 113 -2.15 24.62 4.37
CA GLU A 113 -1.65 24.82 5.74
C GLU A 113 -2.04 23.67 6.66
N THR A 114 -3.25 23.14 6.49
CA THR A 114 -3.70 21.95 7.24
C THR A 114 -2.85 20.74 6.91
N TYR A 115 -2.49 20.54 5.65
CA TYR A 115 -1.59 19.45 5.27
C TYR A 115 -0.17 19.66 5.83
N LEU A 116 0.39 20.84 5.69
CA LEU A 116 1.73 21.14 6.20
C LEU A 116 1.79 20.94 7.73
N LYS A 117 0.79 21.39 8.46
CA LYS A 117 0.69 21.15 9.90
C LYS A 117 0.69 19.65 10.23
N TYR A 118 -0.07 18.85 9.48
CA TYR A 118 -0.02 17.40 9.60
C TYR A 118 1.39 16.86 9.31
N ALA A 119 1.99 17.23 8.18
CA ALA A 119 3.30 16.74 7.75
C ALA A 119 4.39 17.04 8.80
N TYR A 120 4.50 18.27 9.27
CA TYR A 120 5.50 18.65 10.28
C TYR A 120 5.29 18.01 11.65
N THR A 121 4.07 17.53 11.94
CA THR A 121 3.77 16.89 13.23
C THR A 121 3.95 15.37 13.20
N HIS A 122 3.78 14.74 12.04
CA HIS A 122 3.65 13.29 11.94
C HIS A 122 4.71 12.60 11.07
N LEU A 123 5.30 13.31 10.10
CA LEU A 123 6.38 12.74 9.30
C LEU A 123 7.71 12.80 10.08
N PRO A 124 8.52 11.74 10.04
CA PRO A 124 9.89 11.80 10.57
C PRO A 124 10.71 12.93 9.95
N ALA A 125 11.57 13.56 10.74
CA ALA A 125 12.38 14.70 10.30
C ALA A 125 13.22 14.36 9.05
N GLU A 126 13.78 13.15 9.01
CA GLU A 126 14.61 12.68 7.88
C GLU A 126 13.82 12.61 6.57
N ILE A 127 12.53 12.30 6.63
CA ILE A 127 11.65 12.26 5.47
C ILE A 127 11.27 13.69 5.07
N LEU A 128 10.92 14.54 6.02
CA LEU A 128 10.63 15.96 5.77
C LEU A 128 11.81 16.66 5.07
N ASP A 129 13.02 16.43 5.54
CA ASP A 129 14.25 16.99 4.95
C ASP A 129 14.52 16.50 3.52
N SER A 130 13.92 15.39 3.11
CA SER A 130 14.06 14.83 1.77
C SER A 130 12.97 15.27 0.79
N ILE A 131 11.97 16.04 1.26
CA ILE A 131 10.81 16.48 0.48
C ILE A 131 10.72 18.00 0.52
N ASP A 132 10.63 18.62 -0.65
CA ASP A 132 10.28 20.04 -0.74
C ASP A 132 8.76 20.21 -0.63
N LEU A 133 8.23 20.19 0.58
CA LEU A 133 6.79 20.36 0.85
C LEU A 133 6.23 21.68 0.36
N GLU A 134 7.07 22.67 0.12
CA GLU A 134 6.67 23.99 -0.36
C GLU A 134 6.38 24.03 -1.85
N LYS A 135 7.03 23.16 -2.64
CA LYS A 135 6.94 23.13 -4.10
C LYS A 135 6.15 21.96 -4.67
N GLU A 136 5.89 20.95 -3.84
CA GLU A 136 5.35 19.65 -4.31
C GLU A 136 3.85 19.51 -4.05
N ASP A 137 3.01 20.12 -4.89
CA ASP A 137 1.54 20.04 -4.77
C ASP A 137 0.99 18.61 -4.72
N LYS A 138 1.70 17.64 -5.32
CA LYS A 138 1.31 16.22 -5.29
C LYS A 138 1.33 15.59 -3.88
N PHE A 139 2.02 16.18 -2.92
CA PHE A 139 2.06 15.71 -1.54
C PHE A 139 0.87 16.18 -0.70
N TYR A 140 0.12 17.17 -1.19
CA TYR A 140 -1.08 17.62 -0.47
C TYR A 140 -2.20 16.60 -0.68
N TRP A 141 -3.02 16.42 0.34
CA TRP A 141 -4.19 15.53 0.36
C TRP A 141 -4.52 14.84 -0.99
N ASN A 142 -3.82 13.73 -1.31
CA ASN A 142 -3.86 13.08 -2.62
C ASN A 142 -5.06 12.14 -2.83
N TYR A 143 -6.20 12.43 -2.21
CA TYR A 143 -7.41 11.60 -2.25
C TYR A 143 -8.19 11.66 -3.58
N ASN A 144 -7.66 12.29 -4.58
CA ASN A 144 -8.21 12.36 -5.93
C ASN A 144 -7.19 11.97 -7.02
N VAL A 145 -6.12 11.28 -6.64
CA VAL A 145 -5.02 10.90 -7.54
C VAL A 145 -4.98 9.39 -7.74
N GLY A 146 -5.05 8.93 -8.99
CA GLY A 146 -5.00 7.51 -9.34
C GLY A 146 -6.23 6.75 -8.81
N ASN A 147 -6.02 5.71 -7.99
CA ASN A 147 -7.08 4.96 -7.33
C ASN A 147 -7.42 5.46 -5.92
N HIS A 148 -6.88 6.62 -5.52
CA HIS A 148 -7.20 7.22 -4.23
C HIS A 148 -8.54 7.95 -4.29
N PHE A 149 -9.29 7.88 -3.20
CA PHE A 149 -10.59 8.53 -3.11
C PHE A 149 -10.97 8.91 -1.67
N ALA A 150 -11.90 9.86 -1.58
CA ALA A 150 -12.67 10.17 -0.37
C ALA A 150 -14.13 10.26 -0.77
N ILE A 151 -14.98 9.38 -0.25
CA ILE A 151 -16.39 9.28 -0.62
C ILE A 151 -17.30 9.25 0.60
N LEU A 152 -18.57 9.65 0.38
CA LEU A 152 -19.65 9.45 1.31
C LEU A 152 -20.44 8.21 0.88
N GLY A 153 -20.54 7.23 1.77
CA GLY A 153 -21.34 6.01 1.59
C GLY A 153 -22.51 5.98 2.56
N GLU A 154 -23.51 5.16 2.27
CA GLU A 154 -24.65 4.95 3.14
C GLU A 154 -24.90 3.47 3.37
N GLN A 155 -25.13 3.09 4.63
CA GLN A 155 -25.70 1.81 5.03
C GLN A 155 -27.19 2.04 5.32
N PRO A 156 -28.12 1.62 4.43
CA PRO A 156 -29.54 1.92 4.57
C PRO A 156 -30.23 1.12 5.66
N GLU A 157 -29.70 -0.08 5.97
CA GLU A 157 -30.30 -1.02 6.91
C GLU A 157 -29.35 -1.33 8.09
N GLU A 158 -29.93 -1.68 9.24
CA GLU A 158 -29.15 -2.10 10.38
C GLU A 158 -28.44 -3.43 10.08
N ASN A 159 -27.15 -3.50 10.43
CA ASN A 159 -26.33 -4.67 10.21
C ASN A 159 -25.42 -4.85 11.43
N ALA A 160 -25.22 -6.09 11.89
CA ALA A 160 -24.38 -6.40 13.05
C ALA A 160 -22.91 -5.94 12.89
N LYS A 161 -22.41 -5.85 11.65
CA LYS A 161 -21.03 -5.43 11.37
C LYS A 161 -20.91 -3.96 11.05
N LEU A 162 -21.95 -3.37 10.41
CA LEU A 162 -21.95 -1.99 9.99
C LEU A 162 -23.33 -1.37 10.30
N PRO A 163 -23.48 -0.61 11.39
CA PRO A 163 -24.74 0.00 11.78
C PRO A 163 -25.31 0.91 10.68
N LYS A 164 -26.64 1.07 10.66
CA LYS A 164 -27.31 2.02 9.77
C LYS A 164 -26.73 3.42 9.93
N GLY A 165 -26.55 4.15 8.81
CA GLY A 165 -26.08 5.53 8.79
C GLY A 165 -25.15 5.86 7.63
N GLN A 166 -24.57 7.04 7.67
CA GLN A 166 -23.61 7.49 6.68
C GLN A 166 -22.17 7.31 7.16
N TYR A 167 -21.29 7.14 6.18
CA TYR A 167 -19.89 6.83 6.39
C TYR A 167 -19.01 7.60 5.42
N MET A 168 -17.94 8.21 5.94
CA MET A 168 -16.84 8.67 5.11
C MET A 168 -15.86 7.53 4.92
N ILE A 169 -15.54 7.22 3.66
CA ILE A 169 -14.58 6.19 3.28
C ILE A 169 -13.44 6.86 2.54
N VAL A 170 -12.23 6.67 3.02
CA VAL A 170 -11.02 7.20 2.37
C VAL A 170 -10.05 6.08 2.03
N HIS A 171 -9.40 6.21 0.88
CA HIS A 171 -8.34 5.34 0.43
C HIS A 171 -7.19 6.20 -0.08
N ALA A 172 -6.01 6.04 0.52
CA ALA A 172 -4.80 6.77 0.15
C ALA A 172 -3.52 5.98 0.47
N SER A 173 -2.40 6.51 0.00
CA SER A 173 -1.05 6.00 0.28
C SER A 173 -0.09 7.14 0.64
N ALA A 174 1.07 6.80 1.20
CA ALA A 174 2.15 7.75 1.41
C ALA A 174 2.92 7.94 0.10
N ILE A 175 2.48 8.89 -0.72
CA ILE A 175 3.11 9.17 -2.03
C ILE A 175 4.50 9.80 -1.88
N GLU A 176 4.81 10.39 -0.74
CA GLU A 176 6.08 10.99 -0.36
C GLU A 176 7.27 10.02 -0.51
N LEU A 177 6.99 8.72 -0.59
CA LEU A 177 7.97 7.64 -0.49
C LEU A 177 8.02 6.74 -1.71
N LYS A 178 7.44 7.22 -2.80
CA LYS A 178 7.52 6.60 -4.11
C LYS A 178 8.88 6.91 -4.78
N LYS A 179 8.91 6.75 -6.08
CA LYS A 179 10.11 6.87 -6.91
C LYS A 179 10.81 8.24 -6.83
N ASP A 180 10.09 9.28 -6.44
CA ASP A 180 10.65 10.64 -6.41
C ASP A 180 11.50 10.90 -5.16
N ASN A 181 11.43 10.02 -4.16
CA ASN A 181 12.25 10.08 -2.96
C ASN A 181 13.37 9.04 -3.02
N LEU A 182 14.53 9.44 -3.55
CA LEU A 182 15.67 8.54 -3.71
C LEU A 182 16.30 8.11 -2.37
N LYS A 183 16.15 8.93 -1.33
CA LYS A 183 16.77 8.68 -0.01
C LYS A 183 15.95 7.72 0.86
N TYR A 184 14.61 7.75 0.74
CA TYR A 184 13.70 6.94 1.58
C TYR A 184 12.62 6.23 0.76
N GLY A 185 12.67 6.31 -0.57
CA GLY A 185 11.69 5.69 -1.45
C GLY A 185 11.73 4.17 -1.41
N LEU A 186 10.54 3.56 -1.55
CA LEU A 186 10.35 2.11 -1.54
C LEU A 186 10.27 1.51 -2.97
N TYR A 187 10.48 2.33 -4.01
CA TYR A 187 10.45 1.85 -5.39
C TYR A 187 11.86 1.59 -5.89
N PRO A 188 12.08 0.51 -6.67
CA PRO A 188 13.40 0.14 -7.19
C PRO A 188 13.78 1.01 -8.40
N VAL A 189 13.97 2.31 -8.16
CA VAL A 189 14.44 3.27 -9.15
C VAL A 189 15.93 3.49 -9.02
N GLU A 190 16.57 3.83 -10.14
CA GLU A 190 17.99 4.13 -10.18
C GLU A 190 18.38 5.17 -9.13
N ASN A 191 19.54 4.99 -8.52
CA ASN A 191 20.11 5.84 -7.48
C ASN A 191 19.32 5.92 -6.15
N ASN A 192 18.30 5.12 -5.92
CA ASN A 192 17.71 5.09 -4.61
C ASN A 192 18.64 4.36 -3.60
N TRP A 193 18.37 4.51 -2.31
CA TRP A 193 19.23 4.09 -1.20
C TRP A 193 19.55 2.58 -1.13
N TYR A 194 18.87 1.73 -1.88
CA TYR A 194 19.13 0.27 -1.93
C TYR A 194 19.36 -0.26 -3.35
N TYR A 195 19.42 0.60 -4.36
CA TYR A 195 19.44 0.16 -5.77
C TYR A 195 20.65 -0.73 -6.09
N ASP A 196 21.82 -0.37 -5.60
CA ASP A 196 23.06 -1.11 -5.84
C ASP A 196 23.11 -2.46 -5.08
N ASP A 197 22.24 -2.66 -4.09
CA ASP A 197 22.15 -3.91 -3.32
C ASP A 197 21.15 -4.90 -3.95
N ILE A 198 20.48 -4.55 -5.05
CA ILE A 198 19.50 -5.42 -5.70
C ILE A 198 20.18 -6.63 -6.31
N LYS A 199 19.72 -7.81 -5.91
CA LYS A 199 20.05 -9.09 -6.53
C LYS A 199 18.93 -9.56 -7.44
N THR A 200 19.26 -10.42 -8.40
CA THR A 200 18.28 -10.96 -9.35
C THR A 200 18.48 -12.45 -9.51
N VAL A 201 17.41 -13.20 -9.33
CA VAL A 201 17.34 -14.63 -9.70
C VAL A 201 16.51 -14.77 -10.97
N TYR A 202 16.95 -15.63 -11.88
CA TYR A 202 16.31 -15.87 -13.16
C TYR A 202 15.82 -17.31 -13.30
N ASN A 203 14.60 -17.45 -13.80
CA ASN A 203 14.15 -18.69 -14.44
C ASN A 203 14.22 -18.48 -15.98
N LYS A 204 15.30 -18.95 -16.59
CA LYS A 204 15.56 -18.76 -18.03
C LYS A 204 14.53 -19.47 -18.92
N GLU A 205 14.03 -20.65 -18.52
CA GLU A 205 13.08 -21.45 -19.28
C GLU A 205 11.73 -20.73 -19.40
N LYS A 206 11.32 -20.00 -18.38
CA LYS A 206 10.07 -19.26 -18.30
C LYS A 206 10.20 -17.77 -18.62
N ASN A 207 11.43 -17.31 -18.89
CA ASN A 207 11.76 -15.89 -19.06
C ASN A 207 11.21 -15.03 -17.92
N ARG A 208 11.39 -15.48 -16.69
CA ARG A 208 10.92 -14.83 -15.47
C ARG A 208 12.07 -14.51 -14.53
N TYR A 209 11.94 -13.48 -13.74
CA TYR A 209 12.93 -13.08 -12.75
C TYR A 209 12.27 -12.58 -11.45
N LEU A 210 13.04 -12.57 -10.38
CA LEU A 210 12.72 -11.91 -9.12
C LEU A 210 13.91 -11.04 -8.72
N ARG A 211 13.67 -9.74 -8.51
CA ARG A 211 14.64 -8.80 -7.95
C ARG A 211 14.37 -8.63 -6.45
N TYR A 212 15.42 -8.71 -5.65
CA TYR A 212 15.30 -8.66 -4.20
C TYR A 212 16.50 -8.00 -3.53
N ILE A 213 16.29 -7.52 -2.33
CA ILE A 213 17.33 -7.14 -1.37
C ILE A 213 17.23 -8.07 -0.16
N TYR A 214 18.32 -8.25 0.58
CA TYR A 214 18.35 -9.17 1.71
C TYR A 214 19.21 -8.64 2.88
N GLY A 215 19.19 -9.34 4.03
CA GLY A 215 19.93 -8.98 5.22
C GLY A 215 19.53 -7.62 5.80
N GLU A 216 20.51 -6.84 6.21
CA GLU A 216 20.29 -5.52 6.84
C GLU A 216 19.49 -4.57 5.95
N LYS A 217 19.66 -4.59 4.63
CA LYS A 217 18.89 -3.76 3.70
C LYS A 217 17.41 -4.14 3.69
N ALA A 218 17.09 -5.43 3.72
CA ALA A 218 15.71 -5.89 3.82
C ALA A 218 15.08 -5.50 5.16
N ILE A 219 15.82 -5.63 6.27
CA ILE A 219 15.37 -5.20 7.60
C ILE A 219 15.08 -3.69 7.62
N GLN A 220 15.97 -2.87 7.07
CA GLN A 220 15.79 -1.42 6.97
C GLN A 220 14.58 -1.07 6.11
N PHE A 221 14.41 -1.75 4.96
CA PHE A 221 13.25 -1.58 4.09
C PHE A 221 11.94 -1.89 4.81
N MET A 222 11.87 -3.03 5.52
CA MET A 222 10.67 -3.41 6.27
C MET A 222 10.36 -2.43 7.40
N LYS A 223 11.37 -1.97 8.16
CA LYS A 223 11.19 -0.94 9.20
C LYS A 223 10.61 0.34 8.61
N LEU A 224 11.15 0.81 7.49
CA LEU A 224 10.67 1.99 6.79
C LEU A 224 9.21 1.78 6.31
N ALA A 225 8.93 0.70 5.58
CA ALA A 225 7.58 0.39 5.09
C ALA A 225 6.55 0.34 6.24
N ASN A 226 6.90 -0.27 7.38
CA ASN A 226 6.03 -0.34 8.55
C ASN A 226 5.78 1.03 9.19
N SER A 227 6.82 1.87 9.29
CA SER A 227 6.67 3.25 9.79
C SER A 227 5.71 4.05 8.91
N LEU A 228 5.81 3.88 7.60
CA LEU A 228 4.95 4.56 6.64
C LEU A 228 3.51 4.07 6.64
N GLN A 229 3.28 2.80 6.91
CA GLN A 229 1.92 2.29 7.13
C GLN A 229 1.25 2.99 8.32
N LYS A 230 1.99 3.16 9.41
CA LYS A 230 1.50 3.90 10.60
C LYS A 230 1.20 5.35 10.25
N ILE A 231 2.10 6.03 9.58
CA ILE A 231 1.94 7.43 9.15
C ILE A 231 0.72 7.55 8.22
N ASN A 232 0.52 6.65 7.27
CA ASN A 232 -0.63 6.69 6.37
C ASN A 232 -1.95 6.47 7.11
N LYS A 233 -2.00 5.59 8.11
CA LYS A 233 -3.16 5.41 8.99
C LYS A 233 -3.50 6.69 9.74
N GLU A 234 -2.51 7.36 10.32
CA GLU A 234 -2.71 8.64 11.04
C GLU A 234 -3.12 9.76 10.08
N ARG A 235 -2.55 9.80 8.88
CA ARG A 235 -2.95 10.73 7.81
C ARG A 235 -4.41 10.58 7.45
N ASN A 236 -4.86 9.36 7.16
CA ASN A 236 -6.26 9.09 6.84
C ASN A 236 -7.19 9.48 8.00
N ARG A 237 -6.80 9.15 9.24
CA ARG A 237 -7.54 9.54 10.44
C ARG A 237 -7.64 11.04 10.60
N TYR A 238 -6.53 11.74 10.44
CA TYR A 238 -6.48 13.20 10.54
C TYR A 238 -7.35 13.85 9.46
N PHE A 239 -7.24 13.36 8.22
CA PHE A 239 -8.05 13.86 7.10
C PHE A 239 -9.54 13.66 7.32
N CYS A 240 -9.97 12.46 7.73
CA CYS A 240 -11.38 12.20 8.06
C CYS A 240 -11.89 13.18 9.12
N LYS A 241 -11.13 13.38 10.20
CA LYS A 241 -11.50 14.33 11.26
C LYS A 241 -11.52 15.78 10.78
N ALA A 242 -10.59 16.16 9.91
CA ALA A 242 -10.59 17.52 9.33
C ALA A 242 -11.82 17.78 8.45
N VAL A 243 -12.25 16.80 7.65
CA VAL A 243 -13.42 16.90 6.77
C VAL A 243 -14.73 16.85 7.57
N LEU A 244 -14.84 15.90 8.49
CA LEU A 244 -16.08 15.67 9.23
C LEU A 244 -16.27 16.65 10.39
N GLY A 245 -15.18 17.12 11.04
CA GLY A 245 -15.26 17.98 12.21
C GLY A 245 -16.08 17.33 13.34
N ASP A 246 -17.14 17.99 13.76
CA ASP A 246 -18.09 17.55 14.78
C ASP A 246 -18.95 16.35 14.38
N LEU A 247 -18.99 16.04 13.08
CA LEU A 247 -19.71 14.88 12.55
C LEU A 247 -18.95 13.56 12.69
N ALA A 248 -17.67 13.58 13.06
CA ALA A 248 -16.86 12.39 13.22
C ALA A 248 -17.26 11.61 14.48
N GLU A 249 -18.14 10.61 14.35
CA GLU A 249 -18.62 9.81 15.49
C GLU A 249 -17.61 8.74 15.89
N LYS A 250 -17.27 7.82 14.97
CA LYS A 250 -16.46 6.64 15.28
C LYS A 250 -15.65 6.16 14.10
N GLU A 251 -14.37 5.86 14.33
CA GLU A 251 -13.56 5.09 13.39
C GLU A 251 -13.99 3.62 13.42
N ILE A 252 -14.43 3.10 12.28
CA ILE A 252 -14.89 1.71 12.14
C ILE A 252 -13.75 0.81 11.64
N ILE A 253 -13.00 1.29 10.64
CA ILE A 253 -11.89 0.57 10.01
C ILE A 253 -10.75 1.57 9.78
N ASN A 254 -9.53 1.10 10.03
CA ASN A 254 -8.31 1.78 9.62
C ASN A 254 -7.24 0.73 9.33
N LEU A 255 -7.23 0.23 8.10
CA LEU A 255 -6.42 -0.92 7.69
C LEU A 255 -5.51 -0.57 6.52
N SER A 256 -4.26 -0.96 6.64
CA SER A 256 -3.37 -1.06 5.48
C SER A 256 -3.63 -2.38 4.76
N HIS A 257 -3.74 -2.34 3.44
CA HIS A 257 -3.91 -3.52 2.59
C HIS A 257 -2.82 -3.65 1.54
N TYR A 258 -1.82 -2.78 1.62
CA TYR A 258 -0.66 -2.83 0.75
C TYR A 258 0.60 -2.46 1.54
N GLY A 259 1.33 -3.46 1.94
CA GLY A 259 2.52 -3.32 2.76
C GLY A 259 2.98 -4.65 3.34
N THR A 260 3.90 -4.59 4.28
CA THR A 260 4.36 -5.76 5.04
C THR A 260 3.55 -5.92 6.32
N PRO A 261 3.14 -7.14 6.69
CA PRO A 261 2.52 -7.36 8.00
C PRO A 261 3.49 -6.92 9.12
N THR A 262 2.94 -6.24 10.12
CA THR A 262 3.67 -6.04 11.38
C THR A 262 3.31 -7.19 12.30
N ASN A 263 4.31 -7.93 12.75
CA ASN A 263 4.17 -8.82 13.91
C ASN A 263 4.00 -7.98 15.17
#